data_66540dbe3a5f3231cb088ca05cbabdd5
#
_entry.id   66540dbe3a5f3231cb088ca05cbabdd5
#
_cell.length_a   1.000
_cell.length_b   1.000
_cell.length_c   1.000
_cell.angle_alpha   90.00
_cell.angle_beta   90.00
_cell.angle_gamma   90.00
#
_symmetry.space_group_name_H-M   'P 1'
#
loop_
_entity.id
_entity.type
_entity.pdbx_description
1 polymer ?
#
loop_
_entity_poly.entity_id
_entity_poly.type
_entity_poly.pdbx_seq_one_letter_code
_entity_poly.pdbx_strand_id
1 'polypeptide(L)'
;MSKSHSFTDYVRNNLENELWTALEKFIETTEITDLDLRHYRVKEIGEITLEDIDIKNVFVSDLPGSAISFDVIIDAVISVYDTDRYHNDEPEEIHQWFNVSCQGSLDLKLTDLIISSICIYDYRNKVDRPMSDSLVPYIRKKDLENEAERFLRKYYPEALVQPTAVDPSKLARRMELTVIAHRISKDTSIFGQIYFSEADAVLYDKDSDTEKLERVRPGTIIVDPDVAFQRNLGAFNNTIVHECVHWDLHKKAFALEQLYNESISQIKCKVVGGIAGFSNEATHWMEWQANSLAPRIQMPLKMFTRKASEIINRYRKETGQQELCCIIQPVIEELAVFFNVSRLAAKLRMIDAGFEEARGAFIYIDGKYVKPFTYKKGTLKDNETYSISAKDAAIQEVINPKLQNAKHYLFIDSHFVLNHPKFVSENEDGMPEMTDYARLHMDKCCLSFQLSIKGNYNQDYHRECFLNRDKGTPVDFDITFTGENGELDDKQRIMLLKDIAIEEEQVLSRLTGDCTQAWKEVLKWRKISNAELSRRTGITEKTIGNIINQKSEGTLNNVVKMCLGAKLPYDISMKLVECTGYKFKPANDTHFLYKFVLKYMYTKPIEEIQIFLQQQGVATL
;
A
#
# COMPACT_ATOMS: atom_id res chain seq x y z
N MET A 1 -1.94 -26.01 -8.96
CA MET A 1 -2.91 -25.01 -8.45
C MET A 1 -3.81 -25.76 -7.50
N SER A 2 -3.74 -25.53 -6.19
CA SER A 2 -4.69 -26.08 -5.22
C SER A 2 -6.06 -25.46 -5.52
N LYS A 3 -7.09 -26.29 -5.76
CA LYS A 3 -8.47 -25.81 -5.89
C LYS A 3 -8.87 -25.16 -4.56
N SER A 4 -9.52 -24.02 -4.61
CA SER A 4 -10.21 -23.41 -3.47
C SER A 4 -11.22 -24.40 -2.94
N HIS A 5 -11.22 -24.67 -1.65
CA HIS A 5 -12.29 -25.41 -1.04
C HIS A 5 -13.54 -24.53 -0.96
N SER A 6 -14.65 -25.05 -1.46
CA SER A 6 -15.93 -24.39 -1.63
C SER A 6 -16.94 -24.99 -0.66
N PHE A 7 -17.66 -24.15 0.09
CA PHE A 7 -18.73 -24.65 0.94
C PHE A 7 -19.89 -25.21 0.11
N THR A 8 -20.16 -24.61 -1.05
CA THR A 8 -21.14 -25.15 -2.03
C THR A 8 -20.78 -26.55 -2.47
N ASP A 9 -19.48 -26.81 -2.79
CA ASP A 9 -19.03 -28.16 -3.17
C ASP A 9 -19.09 -29.13 -1.99
N TYR A 10 -18.83 -28.66 -0.75
CA TYR A 10 -18.98 -29.48 0.43
C TYR A 10 -20.44 -29.93 0.62
N VAL A 11 -21.38 -28.99 0.55
CA VAL A 11 -22.83 -29.28 0.65
C VAL A 11 -23.26 -30.25 -0.44
N ARG A 12 -22.84 -30.03 -1.68
CA ARG A 12 -23.16 -30.90 -2.83
C ARG A 12 -22.64 -32.33 -2.62
N ASN A 13 -21.44 -32.50 -2.11
CA ASN A 13 -20.82 -33.81 -1.98
C ASN A 13 -21.24 -34.57 -0.69
N ASN A 14 -21.70 -33.89 0.34
CA ASN A 14 -21.92 -34.51 1.65
C ASN A 14 -23.35 -34.39 2.18
N LEU A 15 -24.18 -33.49 1.69
CA LEU A 15 -25.54 -33.22 2.20
C LEU A 15 -26.63 -33.42 1.16
N GLU A 16 -26.30 -33.93 -0.04
CA GLU A 16 -27.25 -34.10 -1.14
C GLU A 16 -28.40 -35.05 -0.74
N ASN A 17 -28.13 -36.15 -0.06
CA ASN A 17 -29.13 -37.14 0.37
C ASN A 17 -30.12 -36.55 1.41
N GLU A 18 -29.63 -35.76 2.37
CA GLU A 18 -30.46 -35.10 3.38
C GLU A 18 -31.37 -34.05 2.73
N LEU A 19 -30.82 -33.30 1.77
CA LEU A 19 -31.57 -32.29 1.03
C LEU A 19 -32.60 -32.94 0.09
N TRP A 20 -32.24 -34.02 -0.58
CA TRP A 20 -33.17 -34.83 -1.38
C TRP A 20 -34.36 -35.27 -0.54
N THR A 21 -34.09 -36.00 0.54
CA THR A 21 -35.15 -36.56 1.41
C THR A 21 -36.08 -35.48 1.96
N ALA A 22 -35.52 -34.31 2.33
CA ALA A 22 -36.33 -33.21 2.83
C ALA A 22 -37.19 -32.59 1.73
N LEU A 23 -36.63 -32.43 0.54
CA LEU A 23 -37.35 -31.83 -0.61
C LEU A 23 -38.44 -32.78 -1.14
N GLU A 24 -38.14 -34.06 -1.25
CA GLU A 24 -39.12 -35.09 -1.63
C GLU A 24 -40.32 -35.07 -0.67
N LYS A 25 -40.06 -35.10 0.66
CA LYS A 25 -41.13 -35.00 1.65
C LYS A 25 -41.89 -33.68 1.57
N PHE A 26 -41.23 -32.59 1.28
CA PHE A 26 -41.88 -31.28 1.12
C PHE A 26 -42.83 -31.30 -0.10
N ILE A 27 -42.39 -31.85 -1.22
CA ILE A 27 -43.19 -31.98 -2.46
C ILE A 27 -44.41 -32.88 -2.20
N GLU A 28 -44.23 -34.00 -1.51
CA GLU A 28 -45.33 -34.93 -1.18
C GLU A 28 -46.40 -34.34 -0.23
N THR A 29 -45.98 -33.44 0.67
CA THR A 29 -46.88 -32.85 1.71
C THR A 29 -47.46 -31.50 1.35
N THR A 30 -46.95 -30.86 0.32
CA THR A 30 -47.40 -29.52 -0.13
C THR A 30 -48.55 -29.67 -1.15
N GLU A 31 -49.58 -28.83 -1.04
CA GLU A 31 -50.64 -28.80 -2.05
C GLU A 31 -50.05 -28.42 -3.43
N ILE A 32 -50.48 -29.14 -4.48
CA ILE A 32 -49.92 -28.97 -5.84
C ILE A 32 -50.05 -27.52 -6.32
N THR A 33 -51.13 -26.83 -5.95
CA THR A 33 -51.37 -25.42 -6.28
C THR A 33 -50.32 -24.48 -5.68
N ASP A 34 -49.72 -24.83 -4.54
CA ASP A 34 -48.71 -24.02 -3.82
C ASP A 34 -47.30 -24.25 -4.34
N LEU A 35 -47.08 -25.27 -5.17
CA LEU A 35 -45.80 -25.55 -5.82
C LEU A 35 -45.54 -24.68 -7.05
N ASP A 36 -46.51 -23.91 -7.53
CA ASP A 36 -46.43 -23.03 -8.73
C ASP A 36 -45.77 -23.71 -9.96
N LEU A 37 -46.13 -24.99 -10.18
CA LEU A 37 -45.56 -25.77 -11.26
C LEU A 37 -46.13 -25.28 -12.62
N ARG A 38 -45.26 -24.90 -13.53
CA ARG A 38 -45.62 -24.49 -14.90
C ARG A 38 -45.52 -25.68 -15.83
N HIS A 39 -46.67 -26.19 -16.22
CA HIS A 39 -46.78 -27.32 -17.13
C HIS A 39 -47.54 -26.92 -18.40
N TYR A 40 -47.22 -27.55 -19.52
CA TYR A 40 -47.80 -27.24 -20.82
C TYR A 40 -48.54 -28.44 -21.45
N ARG A 41 -48.19 -29.68 -21.09
CA ARG A 41 -48.75 -30.92 -21.67
C ARG A 41 -49.76 -31.59 -20.78
N VAL A 42 -49.66 -31.44 -19.49
CA VAL A 42 -50.54 -32.02 -18.49
C VAL A 42 -51.71 -31.07 -18.26
N LYS A 43 -52.97 -31.58 -18.35
CA LYS A 43 -54.18 -30.76 -18.11
C LYS A 43 -54.46 -30.55 -16.64
N GLU A 44 -54.41 -31.63 -15.88
CA GLU A 44 -54.57 -31.61 -14.43
C GLU A 44 -53.53 -32.52 -13.80
N ILE A 45 -52.75 -31.96 -12.87
CA ILE A 45 -51.69 -32.70 -12.18
C ILE A 45 -52.33 -33.74 -11.25
N GLY A 46 -52.00 -35.02 -11.46
CA GLY A 46 -52.47 -36.13 -10.64
C GLY A 46 -51.42 -36.59 -9.63
N GLU A 47 -50.23 -36.84 -10.08
CA GLU A 47 -49.10 -37.32 -9.27
C GLU A 47 -47.86 -36.56 -9.67
N ILE A 48 -46.98 -36.32 -8.68
CA ILE A 48 -45.69 -35.65 -8.87
C ILE A 48 -44.61 -36.49 -8.19
N THR A 49 -43.45 -36.61 -8.87
CA THR A 49 -42.28 -37.30 -8.32
C THR A 49 -41.02 -36.45 -8.50
N LEU A 50 -40.16 -36.43 -7.51
CA LEU A 50 -38.83 -35.80 -7.60
C LEU A 50 -37.89 -36.77 -8.34
N GLU A 51 -37.30 -36.36 -9.46
CA GLU A 51 -36.44 -37.17 -10.28
C GLU A 51 -34.94 -36.85 -10.09
N ASP A 52 -34.62 -35.57 -9.95
CA ASP A 52 -33.23 -35.13 -9.79
C ASP A 52 -33.15 -33.79 -9.04
N ILE A 53 -32.00 -33.51 -8.42
CA ILE A 53 -31.68 -32.22 -7.81
C ILE A 53 -30.31 -31.76 -8.23
N ASP A 54 -30.17 -30.48 -8.57
CA ASP A 54 -28.90 -29.82 -8.81
C ASP A 54 -28.73 -28.63 -7.88
N ILE A 55 -27.74 -28.69 -6.98
CA ILE A 55 -27.43 -27.63 -6.04
C ILE A 55 -26.67 -26.53 -6.78
N LYS A 56 -27.36 -25.42 -7.07
CA LYS A 56 -26.82 -24.30 -7.85
C LYS A 56 -25.95 -23.38 -7.02
N ASN A 57 -26.41 -22.96 -5.83
CA ASN A 57 -25.70 -22.02 -4.97
C ASN A 57 -26.00 -22.28 -3.49
N VAL A 58 -25.07 -21.93 -2.62
CA VAL A 58 -25.26 -21.91 -1.16
C VAL A 58 -24.91 -20.52 -0.62
N PHE A 59 -25.83 -19.91 0.11
CA PHE A 59 -25.64 -18.60 0.71
C PHE A 59 -25.53 -18.74 2.22
N VAL A 60 -24.37 -18.36 2.80
CA VAL A 60 -24.08 -18.60 4.20
C VAL A 60 -24.17 -17.30 5.00
N SER A 61 -24.83 -17.38 6.15
CA SER A 61 -24.92 -16.34 7.16
C SER A 61 -24.21 -16.75 8.44
N ASP A 62 -23.54 -15.78 9.05
CA ASP A 62 -22.75 -15.98 10.27
C ASP A 62 -23.67 -16.12 11.50
N LEU A 63 -23.45 -17.16 12.31
CA LEU A 63 -24.07 -17.36 13.62
C LEU A 63 -22.99 -17.40 14.72
N PRO A 64 -23.34 -17.19 16.00
CA PRO A 64 -22.36 -17.27 17.08
C PRO A 64 -21.64 -18.62 17.16
N GLY A 65 -20.34 -18.58 17.45
CA GLY A 65 -19.51 -19.79 17.57
C GLY A 65 -19.16 -20.42 16.23
N SER A 66 -19.23 -21.73 16.12
CA SER A 66 -19.01 -22.53 14.91
C SER A 66 -20.29 -22.78 14.11
N ALA A 67 -21.44 -22.32 14.60
CA ALA A 67 -22.73 -22.45 13.93
C ALA A 67 -22.83 -21.55 12.71
N ILE A 68 -23.48 -22.03 11.67
CA ILE A 68 -23.84 -21.30 10.46
C ILE A 68 -25.31 -21.53 10.11
N SER A 69 -25.93 -20.53 9.48
CA SER A 69 -27.19 -20.67 8.78
C SER A 69 -26.90 -20.53 7.29
N PHE A 70 -27.50 -21.36 6.48
CA PHE A 70 -27.27 -21.30 5.03
C PHE A 70 -28.50 -21.67 4.23
N ASP A 71 -28.68 -20.98 3.10
CA ASP A 71 -29.74 -21.21 2.14
C ASP A 71 -29.17 -21.94 0.93
N VAL A 72 -29.73 -23.12 0.65
CA VAL A 72 -29.34 -23.95 -0.49
C VAL A 72 -30.35 -23.73 -1.61
N ILE A 73 -29.86 -23.22 -2.74
CA ILE A 73 -30.70 -23.05 -3.94
C ILE A 73 -30.56 -24.29 -4.81
N ILE A 74 -31.69 -24.99 -4.96
CA ILE A 74 -31.80 -26.26 -5.66
C ILE A 74 -32.64 -26.09 -6.90
N ASP A 75 -32.17 -26.56 -8.04
CA ASP A 75 -32.93 -26.77 -9.25
C ASP A 75 -33.38 -28.22 -9.25
N ALA A 76 -34.68 -28.47 -8.98
CA ALA A 76 -35.25 -29.79 -8.89
C ALA A 76 -35.95 -30.16 -10.21
N VAL A 77 -35.70 -31.37 -10.68
CA VAL A 77 -36.42 -31.99 -11.79
C VAL A 77 -37.60 -32.77 -11.23
N ILE A 78 -38.80 -32.38 -11.59
CA ILE A 78 -40.06 -32.96 -11.11
C ILE A 78 -40.81 -33.53 -12.29
N SER A 79 -41.16 -34.84 -12.22
CA SER A 79 -42.04 -35.48 -13.16
C SER A 79 -43.51 -35.27 -12.74
N VAL A 80 -44.30 -34.76 -13.66
CA VAL A 80 -45.73 -34.43 -13.46
C VAL A 80 -46.57 -35.34 -14.34
N TYR A 81 -47.49 -36.09 -13.72
CA TYR A 81 -48.40 -37.02 -14.37
C TYR A 81 -49.80 -36.42 -14.45
N ASP A 82 -50.52 -36.66 -15.58
CA ASP A 82 -51.93 -36.26 -15.74
C ASP A 82 -52.84 -37.18 -14.92
N THR A 83 -53.93 -36.63 -14.37
CA THR A 83 -54.97 -37.41 -13.72
C THR A 83 -55.62 -38.38 -14.67
N ASP A 84 -55.71 -38.08 -16.00
CA ASP A 84 -56.29 -38.92 -17.03
C ASP A 84 -55.20 -39.77 -17.72
N ARG A 85 -54.87 -40.91 -17.08
CA ARG A 85 -53.90 -41.91 -17.60
C ARG A 85 -54.14 -42.47 -18.98
N TYR A 86 -55.35 -42.22 -19.55
CA TYR A 86 -55.72 -42.74 -20.90
C TYR A 86 -55.19 -41.84 -22.04
N HIS A 87 -54.66 -40.65 -21.73
CA HIS A 87 -54.28 -39.68 -22.75
C HIS A 87 -52.80 -39.28 -22.77
N ASN A 88 -52.01 -39.58 -21.74
CA ASN A 88 -50.56 -39.25 -21.67
C ASN A 88 -49.83 -40.34 -20.89
N ASP A 89 -49.17 -41.27 -21.56
CA ASP A 89 -48.33 -42.31 -20.94
C ASP A 89 -46.95 -41.77 -20.50
N GLU A 90 -46.56 -40.57 -20.95
CA GLU A 90 -45.28 -39.96 -20.62
C GLU A 90 -45.48 -38.75 -19.68
N PRO A 91 -44.79 -38.71 -18.52
CA PRO A 91 -44.82 -37.56 -17.64
C PRO A 91 -44.17 -36.34 -18.30
N GLU A 92 -44.56 -35.15 -17.88
CA GLU A 92 -43.87 -33.91 -18.20
C GLU A 92 -42.80 -33.63 -17.16
N GLU A 93 -41.53 -33.51 -17.58
CA GLU A 93 -40.45 -33.09 -16.71
C GLU A 93 -40.43 -31.56 -16.59
N ILE A 94 -40.42 -31.04 -15.35
CA ILE A 94 -40.42 -29.62 -15.03
C ILE A 94 -39.26 -29.30 -14.13
N HIS A 95 -38.60 -28.19 -14.41
CA HIS A 95 -37.61 -27.61 -13.54
C HIS A 95 -38.23 -26.60 -12.59
N GLN A 96 -38.14 -26.86 -11.28
CA GLN A 96 -38.62 -25.94 -10.25
C GLN A 96 -37.49 -25.64 -9.27
N TRP A 97 -37.31 -24.34 -8.96
CA TRP A 97 -36.27 -23.92 -8.07
C TRP A 97 -36.79 -23.75 -6.66
N PHE A 98 -36.05 -24.31 -5.68
CA PHE A 98 -36.35 -24.24 -4.27
C PHE A 98 -35.24 -23.58 -3.49
N ASN A 99 -35.61 -22.91 -2.40
CA ASN A 99 -34.69 -22.47 -1.35
C ASN A 99 -34.91 -23.35 -0.11
N VAL A 100 -33.86 -24.05 0.29
CA VAL A 100 -33.84 -24.89 1.49
C VAL A 100 -32.97 -24.19 2.53
N SER A 101 -33.60 -23.65 3.60
CA SER A 101 -32.91 -22.98 4.69
C SER A 101 -32.43 -23.96 5.74
N CYS A 102 -31.13 -23.98 6.00
CA CYS A 102 -30.45 -24.93 6.85
C CYS A 102 -29.68 -24.24 7.97
N GLN A 103 -29.44 -24.98 9.06
CA GLN A 103 -28.53 -24.60 10.14
C GLN A 103 -27.72 -25.80 10.58
N GLY A 104 -26.48 -25.55 11.03
CA GLY A 104 -25.60 -26.60 11.56
C GLY A 104 -24.30 -26.05 12.11
N SER A 105 -23.51 -26.89 12.74
CA SER A 105 -22.20 -26.56 13.31
C SER A 105 -21.05 -27.14 12.47
N LEU A 106 -20.11 -26.29 12.11
CA LEU A 106 -18.90 -26.72 11.39
C LEU A 106 -18.01 -27.62 12.25
N ASP A 107 -17.96 -27.40 13.58
CA ASP A 107 -17.19 -28.24 14.50
C ASP A 107 -17.74 -29.68 14.56
N LEU A 108 -19.03 -29.85 14.32
CA LEU A 108 -19.69 -31.15 14.24
C LEU A 108 -19.76 -31.69 12.80
N LYS A 109 -19.04 -31.07 11.85
CA LYS A 109 -19.06 -31.44 10.42
C LYS A 109 -20.48 -31.46 9.84
N LEU A 110 -21.37 -30.59 10.34
CA LEU A 110 -22.79 -30.49 9.97
C LEU A 110 -23.59 -31.78 10.20
N THR A 111 -23.15 -32.70 11.07
CA THR A 111 -23.94 -33.88 11.45
C THR A 111 -25.21 -33.52 12.25
N ASP A 112 -25.26 -32.29 12.77
CA ASP A 112 -26.40 -31.68 13.47
C ASP A 112 -27.27 -30.81 12.53
N LEU A 113 -27.27 -31.14 11.23
CA LEU A 113 -28.03 -30.40 10.22
C LEU A 113 -29.51 -30.30 10.56
N ILE A 114 -30.02 -29.09 10.63
CA ILE A 114 -31.44 -28.79 10.79
C ILE A 114 -31.93 -28.05 9.54
N ILE A 115 -32.90 -28.62 8.86
CA ILE A 115 -33.62 -27.96 7.78
C ILE A 115 -34.81 -27.22 8.39
N SER A 116 -34.77 -25.89 8.38
CA SER A 116 -35.72 -25.04 9.09
C SER A 116 -36.95 -24.69 8.21
N SER A 117 -36.76 -24.54 6.91
CA SER A 117 -37.83 -24.23 5.97
C SER A 117 -37.44 -24.61 4.54
N ILE A 118 -38.44 -24.93 3.74
CA ILE A 118 -38.34 -25.11 2.28
C ILE A 118 -39.38 -24.21 1.65
N CYS A 119 -39.01 -23.47 0.63
CA CYS A 119 -39.94 -22.66 -0.17
C CYS A 119 -39.49 -22.56 -1.63
N ILE A 120 -40.39 -22.17 -2.52
CA ILE A 120 -40.06 -21.89 -3.90
C ILE A 120 -39.08 -20.71 -3.95
N TYR A 121 -37.98 -20.86 -4.72
CA TYR A 121 -37.01 -19.80 -4.89
C TYR A 121 -37.50 -18.74 -5.88
N ASP A 122 -37.64 -17.50 -5.40
CA ASP A 122 -37.88 -16.35 -6.27
C ASP A 122 -36.58 -15.54 -6.39
N TYR A 123 -36.00 -15.51 -7.60
CA TYR A 123 -34.79 -14.74 -7.92
C TYR A 123 -34.92 -13.24 -7.64
N ARG A 124 -36.14 -12.71 -7.47
CA ARG A 124 -36.41 -11.31 -7.10
C ARG A 124 -36.16 -11.06 -5.64
N ASN A 125 -36.22 -12.07 -4.79
CA ASN A 125 -35.90 -11.98 -3.38
C ASN A 125 -34.38 -11.98 -3.23
N LYS A 126 -33.81 -10.83 -2.90
CA LYS A 126 -32.37 -10.71 -2.63
C LYS A 126 -32.03 -11.50 -1.38
N VAL A 127 -31.33 -12.60 -1.55
CA VAL A 127 -30.70 -13.32 -0.44
C VAL A 127 -29.47 -12.51 -0.01
N ASP A 128 -29.38 -12.22 1.29
CA ASP A 128 -28.22 -11.54 1.85
C ASP A 128 -27.00 -12.49 1.76
N ARG A 129 -25.86 -11.97 1.34
CA ARG A 129 -24.64 -12.76 1.14
C ARG A 129 -23.53 -12.23 2.03
N PRO A 130 -23.61 -12.42 3.36
CA PRO A 130 -22.64 -11.88 4.28
C PRO A 130 -21.28 -12.58 4.23
N MET A 131 -21.22 -13.82 3.71
CA MET A 131 -20.00 -14.62 3.60
C MET A 131 -19.74 -15.08 2.16
N SER A 132 -18.45 -15.26 1.84
CA SER A 132 -18.02 -15.90 0.59
C SER A 132 -18.23 -17.41 0.64
N ASP A 133 -18.08 -18.07 -0.50
CA ASP A 133 -18.13 -19.53 -0.60
C ASP A 133 -16.97 -20.23 0.17
N SER A 134 -15.91 -19.51 0.51
CA SER A 134 -14.84 -19.96 1.41
C SER A 134 -15.07 -19.55 2.87
N LEU A 135 -16.28 -19.15 3.24
CA LEU A 135 -16.69 -18.70 4.57
C LEU A 135 -15.88 -17.54 5.15
N VAL A 136 -15.40 -16.66 4.28
CA VAL A 136 -14.77 -15.39 4.66
C VAL A 136 -15.83 -14.29 4.61
N PRO A 137 -16.00 -13.45 5.67
CA PRO A 137 -16.97 -12.36 5.67
C PRO A 137 -16.70 -11.33 4.56
N TYR A 138 -17.76 -10.82 3.93
CA TYR A 138 -17.66 -9.71 3.00
C TYR A 138 -17.59 -8.38 3.73
N ILE A 139 -16.39 -7.82 3.89
CA ILE A 139 -16.17 -6.51 4.48
C ILE A 139 -15.74 -5.52 3.40
N ARG A 140 -16.55 -4.49 3.15
CA ARG A 140 -16.21 -3.44 2.20
C ARG A 140 -15.32 -2.39 2.86
N LYS A 141 -14.46 -1.74 2.09
CA LYS A 141 -13.55 -0.69 2.58
C LYS A 141 -14.28 0.39 3.41
N LYS A 142 -15.49 0.77 3.02
CA LYS A 142 -16.32 1.76 3.74
C LYS A 142 -16.84 1.26 5.09
N ASP A 143 -16.89 -0.03 5.31
CA ASP A 143 -17.45 -0.66 6.51
C ASP A 143 -16.37 -0.99 7.56
N LEU A 144 -15.07 -0.83 7.22
CA LEU A 144 -13.93 -1.16 8.09
C LEU A 144 -13.94 -0.44 9.44
N GLU A 145 -14.36 0.83 9.49
CA GLU A 145 -14.44 1.57 10.76
C GLU A 145 -15.54 0.98 11.67
N ASN A 146 -16.68 0.64 11.10
CA ASN A 146 -17.79 0.03 11.84
C ASN A 146 -17.40 -1.35 12.38
N GLU A 147 -16.67 -2.14 11.59
CA GLU A 147 -16.18 -3.45 12.02
C GLU A 147 -15.13 -3.34 13.12
N ALA A 148 -14.21 -2.39 13.03
CA ALA A 148 -13.26 -2.13 14.12
C ALA A 148 -13.97 -1.66 15.40
N GLU A 149 -15.00 -0.79 15.29
CA GLU A 149 -15.82 -0.40 16.45
C GLU A 149 -16.63 -1.58 17.02
N ARG A 150 -17.20 -2.46 16.16
CA ARG A 150 -17.88 -3.69 16.58
C ARG A 150 -16.95 -4.58 17.40
N PHE A 151 -15.74 -4.83 16.88
CA PHE A 151 -14.69 -5.59 17.55
C PHE A 151 -14.34 -5.00 18.92
N LEU A 152 -14.12 -3.66 18.98
CA LEU A 152 -13.77 -2.98 20.23
C LEU A 152 -14.92 -2.98 21.23
N ARG A 153 -16.19 -2.80 20.83
CA ARG A 153 -17.34 -2.92 21.72
C ARG A 153 -17.39 -4.29 22.39
N LYS A 154 -17.00 -5.33 21.67
CA LYS A 154 -17.01 -6.70 22.18
C LYS A 154 -15.84 -6.98 23.14
N TYR A 155 -14.64 -6.53 22.81
CA TYR A 155 -13.41 -6.95 23.49
C TYR A 155 -12.67 -5.85 24.25
N TYR A 156 -12.81 -4.57 23.84
CA TYR A 156 -12.04 -3.46 24.44
C TYR A 156 -12.80 -2.14 24.46
N PRO A 157 -14.01 -2.08 25.08
CA PRO A 157 -14.95 -0.94 24.97
C PRO A 157 -14.38 0.39 25.48
N GLU A 158 -13.44 0.38 26.43
CA GLU A 158 -12.81 1.59 26.97
C GLU A 158 -12.07 2.41 25.92
N ALA A 159 -11.54 1.76 24.86
CA ALA A 159 -10.87 2.46 23.77
C ALA A 159 -11.83 3.30 22.90
N LEU A 160 -13.14 3.11 23.04
CA LEU A 160 -14.16 3.91 22.34
C LEU A 160 -14.66 5.10 23.18
N VAL A 161 -14.32 5.16 24.46
CA VAL A 161 -14.80 6.20 25.39
C VAL A 161 -13.81 7.37 25.49
N GLN A 162 -12.53 7.05 25.56
CA GLN A 162 -11.46 8.04 25.68
C GLN A 162 -10.23 7.60 24.89
N PRO A 163 -9.37 8.56 24.44
CA PRO A 163 -8.11 8.22 23.81
C PRO A 163 -7.28 7.32 24.73
N THR A 164 -7.04 6.09 24.28
CA THR A 164 -6.34 5.06 25.07
C THR A 164 -5.60 4.14 24.10
N ALA A 165 -4.36 3.83 24.42
CA ALA A 165 -3.63 2.78 23.72
C ALA A 165 -4.27 1.42 24.00
N VAL A 166 -4.56 0.65 22.97
CA VAL A 166 -5.01 -0.73 23.12
C VAL A 166 -3.78 -1.58 23.45
N ASP A 167 -3.80 -2.20 24.64
CA ASP A 167 -2.78 -3.18 25.01
C ASP A 167 -3.09 -4.53 24.33
N PRO A 168 -2.25 -5.00 23.39
CA PRO A 168 -2.52 -6.23 22.64
C PRO A 168 -2.57 -7.48 23.53
N SER A 169 -1.76 -7.52 24.58
CA SER A 169 -1.74 -8.66 25.51
C SER A 169 -3.01 -8.71 26.37
N LYS A 170 -3.52 -7.55 26.79
CA LYS A 170 -4.78 -7.45 27.49
C LYS A 170 -5.96 -7.79 26.56
N LEU A 171 -5.91 -7.33 25.30
CA LEU A 171 -6.90 -7.67 24.28
C LEU A 171 -6.96 -9.18 24.05
N ALA A 172 -5.81 -9.82 23.79
CA ALA A 172 -5.73 -11.26 23.58
C ALA A 172 -6.29 -12.05 24.78
N ARG A 173 -5.93 -11.67 26.00
CA ARG A 173 -6.49 -12.29 27.24
C ARG A 173 -8.01 -12.15 27.35
N ARG A 174 -8.59 -11.02 26.96
CA ARG A 174 -10.05 -10.83 26.95
C ARG A 174 -10.76 -11.64 25.87
N MET A 175 -10.02 -12.05 24.85
CA MET A 175 -10.47 -12.96 23.80
C MET A 175 -10.18 -14.43 24.16
N GLU A 176 -9.69 -14.70 25.36
CA GLU A 176 -9.29 -16.03 25.86
C GLU A 176 -8.13 -16.65 25.04
N LEU A 177 -7.27 -15.77 24.47
CA LEU A 177 -6.11 -16.16 23.69
C LEU A 177 -4.84 -16.17 24.54
N THR A 178 -3.94 -17.08 24.23
CA THR A 178 -2.60 -17.18 24.81
C THR A 178 -1.57 -16.65 23.84
N VAL A 179 -0.77 -15.67 24.26
CA VAL A 179 0.31 -15.10 23.44
C VAL A 179 1.64 -15.66 23.91
N ILE A 180 2.41 -16.27 23.01
CA ILE A 180 3.75 -16.80 23.23
C ILE A 180 4.72 -16.01 22.34
N ALA A 181 5.75 -15.43 22.95
CA ALA A 181 6.84 -14.78 22.22
C ALA A 181 7.93 -15.83 21.97
N HIS A 182 8.05 -16.30 20.75
CA HIS A 182 9.07 -17.25 20.33
C HIS A 182 9.42 -17.08 18.86
N ARG A 183 10.67 -17.34 18.51
CA ARG A 183 11.12 -17.29 17.12
C ARG A 183 10.47 -18.41 16.31
N ILE A 184 9.89 -18.05 15.15
CA ILE A 184 9.08 -18.98 14.36
C ILE A 184 9.90 -19.58 13.22
N SER A 185 10.71 -18.75 12.54
CA SER A 185 11.51 -19.20 11.40
C SER A 185 12.95 -18.67 11.46
N LYS A 186 13.88 -19.38 10.83
CA LYS A 186 15.31 -19.01 10.79
C LYS A 186 15.53 -17.64 10.14
N ASP A 187 14.80 -17.35 9.08
CA ASP A 187 14.91 -16.15 8.25
C ASP A 187 13.99 -15.01 8.69
N THR A 188 13.24 -15.17 9.80
CA THR A 188 12.22 -14.23 10.28
C THR A 188 11.18 -13.85 9.21
N SER A 189 10.88 -14.79 8.31
CA SER A 189 9.87 -14.60 7.27
C SER A 189 8.43 -14.66 7.77
N ILE A 190 8.21 -15.19 8.97
CA ILE A 190 6.90 -15.33 9.64
C ILE A 190 6.92 -14.48 10.90
N PHE A 191 6.05 -13.49 10.97
CA PHE A 191 5.96 -12.57 12.10
C PHE A 191 5.05 -13.04 13.22
N GLY A 192 3.98 -13.74 12.86
CA GLY A 192 3.01 -14.29 13.78
C GLY A 192 2.28 -15.49 13.19
N GLN A 193 1.65 -16.24 14.03
CA GLN A 193 0.75 -17.32 13.64
C GLN A 193 -0.25 -17.61 14.74
N ILE A 194 -1.50 -17.86 14.37
CA ILE A 194 -2.58 -18.27 15.26
C ILE A 194 -3.01 -19.69 14.99
N TYR A 195 -3.27 -20.44 16.06
CA TYR A 195 -3.71 -21.83 16.02
C TYR A 195 -5.19 -21.94 16.37
N PHE A 196 -5.96 -22.55 15.47
CA PHE A 196 -7.41 -22.76 15.64
C PHE A 196 -7.75 -24.16 16.19
N SER A 197 -6.80 -25.10 16.12
CA SER A 197 -6.90 -26.45 16.69
C SER A 197 -5.62 -26.83 17.41
N GLU A 198 -5.66 -27.93 18.17
CA GLU A 198 -4.44 -28.49 18.77
C GLU A 198 -3.43 -28.89 17.68
N ALA A 199 -2.17 -28.53 17.87
CA ALA A 199 -1.11 -28.82 16.92
C ALA A 199 0.26 -28.85 17.58
N ASP A 200 1.23 -29.41 16.87
CA ASP A 200 2.64 -29.26 17.19
C ASP A 200 3.21 -28.07 16.42
N ALA A 201 3.46 -26.96 17.12
CA ALA A 201 4.03 -25.75 16.55
C ALA A 201 5.50 -25.98 16.23
N VAL A 202 5.91 -25.65 15.01
CA VAL A 202 7.32 -25.65 14.61
C VAL A 202 7.93 -24.33 15.02
N LEU A 203 8.87 -24.34 15.95
CA LEU A 203 9.56 -23.17 16.49
C LEU A 203 11.06 -23.27 16.22
N TYR A 204 11.68 -22.14 15.87
CA TYR A 204 13.12 -22.10 15.63
C TYR A 204 13.89 -21.75 16.91
N ASP A 205 14.81 -22.62 17.28
CA ASP A 205 15.76 -22.40 18.37
C ASP A 205 17.08 -21.86 17.83
N LYS A 206 17.41 -20.61 18.18
CA LYS A 206 18.61 -19.93 17.71
C LYS A 206 19.90 -20.52 18.29
N ASP A 207 19.84 -21.06 19.51
CA ASP A 207 21.02 -21.55 20.21
C ASP A 207 21.49 -22.91 19.64
N SER A 208 20.55 -23.76 19.27
CA SER A 208 20.84 -25.05 18.66
C SER A 208 20.80 -25.04 17.11
N ASP A 209 20.38 -23.93 16.47
CA ASP A 209 20.14 -23.81 15.03
C ASP A 209 19.23 -24.93 14.48
N THR A 210 18.20 -25.31 15.26
CA THR A 210 17.27 -26.40 14.93
C THR A 210 15.83 -25.97 15.11
N GLU A 211 14.94 -26.71 14.45
CA GLU A 211 13.50 -26.58 14.68
C GLU A 211 13.09 -27.50 15.84
N LYS A 212 12.23 -27.00 16.73
CA LYS A 212 11.62 -27.74 17.83
C LYS A 212 10.12 -27.79 17.68
N LEU A 213 9.51 -28.88 18.08
CA LEU A 213 8.06 -29.01 18.14
C LEU A 213 7.57 -28.70 19.55
N GLU A 214 6.59 -27.82 19.65
CA GLU A 214 5.92 -27.50 20.91
C GLU A 214 4.42 -27.67 20.76
N ARG A 215 3.81 -28.45 21.68
CA ARG A 215 2.36 -28.70 21.66
C ARG A 215 1.60 -27.44 22.06
N VAL A 216 0.73 -26.94 21.17
CA VAL A 216 -0.08 -25.76 21.39
C VAL A 216 -1.58 -26.07 21.34
N ARG A 217 -2.36 -25.26 22.06
CA ARG A 217 -3.84 -25.38 22.14
C ARG A 217 -4.51 -24.39 21.17
N PRO A 218 -5.78 -24.62 20.81
CA PRO A 218 -6.58 -23.62 20.09
C PRO A 218 -6.55 -22.28 20.81
N GLY A 219 -6.46 -21.17 20.05
CA GLY A 219 -6.33 -19.83 20.58
C GLY A 219 -4.92 -19.44 21.01
N THR A 220 -3.91 -20.21 20.65
CA THR A 220 -2.51 -19.81 20.86
C THR A 220 -2.02 -18.94 19.70
N ILE A 221 -1.54 -17.75 20.04
CA ILE A 221 -0.83 -16.83 19.13
C ILE A 221 0.66 -16.94 19.43
N ILE A 222 1.48 -17.25 18.44
CA ILE A 222 2.93 -17.17 18.53
C ILE A 222 3.40 -15.97 17.74
N VAL A 223 4.21 -15.11 18.36
CA VAL A 223 4.77 -13.91 17.72
C VAL A 223 6.27 -13.92 17.83
N ASP A 224 6.96 -13.68 16.71
CA ASP A 224 8.42 -13.62 16.67
C ASP A 224 8.91 -12.34 17.37
N PRO A 225 9.68 -12.45 18.48
CA PRO A 225 10.19 -11.29 19.19
C PRO A 225 11.20 -10.46 18.38
N ASP A 226 11.87 -11.05 17.38
CA ASP A 226 12.83 -10.35 16.54
C ASP A 226 12.13 -9.27 15.67
N VAL A 227 10.81 -9.35 15.46
CA VAL A 227 10.02 -8.29 14.82
C VAL A 227 10.13 -6.96 15.57
N ALA A 228 10.13 -6.99 16.91
CA ALA A 228 10.30 -5.78 17.72
C ALA A 228 11.70 -5.17 17.54
N PHE A 229 12.73 -6.00 17.42
CA PHE A 229 14.11 -5.55 17.24
C PHE A 229 14.40 -5.09 15.80
N GLN A 230 13.90 -5.81 14.80
CA GLN A 230 14.18 -5.50 13.40
C GLN A 230 13.35 -4.31 12.88
N ARG A 231 12.14 -4.11 13.38
CA ARG A 231 11.23 -3.05 12.92
C ARG A 231 10.91 -2.03 14.00
N ASN A 232 10.15 -2.38 14.99
CA ASN A 232 9.84 -1.61 16.20
C ASN A 232 8.75 -2.33 17.02
N LEU A 233 8.56 -1.91 18.28
CA LEU A 233 7.52 -2.44 19.17
C LEU A 233 6.10 -2.30 18.59
N GLY A 234 5.83 -1.24 17.83
CA GLY A 234 4.54 -1.04 17.19
C GLY A 234 4.21 -2.10 16.15
N ALA A 235 5.22 -2.63 15.44
CA ALA A 235 5.02 -3.74 14.50
C ALA A 235 4.68 -5.04 15.25
N PHE A 236 5.37 -5.34 16.36
CA PHE A 236 5.07 -6.48 17.23
C PHE A 236 3.64 -6.41 17.78
N ASN A 237 3.23 -5.26 18.30
CA ASN A 237 1.88 -5.02 18.80
C ASN A 237 0.83 -5.21 17.71
N ASN A 238 1.09 -4.69 16.52
CA ASN A 238 0.20 -4.86 15.37
C ASN A 238 0.03 -6.32 14.97
N THR A 239 1.10 -7.13 15.03
CA THR A 239 1.03 -8.57 14.74
C THR A 239 0.08 -9.28 15.70
N ILE A 240 0.14 -9.01 17.01
CA ILE A 240 -0.79 -9.63 17.96
C ILE A 240 -2.25 -9.25 17.64
N VAL A 241 -2.53 -7.97 17.38
CA VAL A 241 -3.88 -7.52 17.05
C VAL A 241 -4.36 -8.11 15.72
N HIS A 242 -3.48 -8.24 14.75
CA HIS A 242 -3.74 -8.90 13.47
C HIS A 242 -4.19 -10.36 13.67
N GLU A 243 -3.49 -11.13 14.51
CA GLU A 243 -3.88 -12.51 14.84
C GLU A 243 -5.21 -12.56 15.62
N CYS A 244 -5.49 -11.56 16.48
CA CYS A 244 -6.78 -11.43 17.13
C CYS A 244 -7.92 -11.22 16.13
N VAL A 245 -7.69 -10.50 15.04
CA VAL A 245 -8.68 -10.31 13.96
C VAL A 245 -8.94 -11.63 13.25
N HIS A 246 -7.89 -12.40 12.93
CA HIS A 246 -8.07 -13.73 12.36
C HIS A 246 -8.93 -14.61 13.26
N TRP A 247 -8.72 -14.58 14.57
CA TRP A 247 -9.53 -15.34 15.52
C TRP A 247 -10.99 -14.93 15.56
N ASP A 248 -11.31 -13.65 15.48
CA ASP A 248 -12.72 -13.18 15.51
C ASP A 248 -13.45 -13.43 14.20
N LEU A 249 -12.79 -13.22 13.06
CA LEU A 249 -13.44 -13.17 11.74
C LEU A 249 -13.29 -14.44 10.89
N HIS A 250 -12.21 -15.20 11.06
CA HIS A 250 -11.82 -16.23 10.09
C HIS A 250 -11.93 -17.66 10.62
N LYS A 251 -12.49 -17.87 11.83
CA LYS A 251 -12.70 -19.22 12.40
C LYS A 251 -13.48 -20.13 11.46
N LYS A 252 -14.53 -19.61 10.81
CA LYS A 252 -15.39 -20.39 9.93
C LYS A 252 -14.70 -20.80 8.64
N ALA A 253 -13.92 -19.88 8.06
CA ALA A 253 -13.09 -20.20 6.90
C ALA A 253 -12.08 -21.31 7.25
N PHE A 254 -11.49 -21.23 8.43
CA PHE A 254 -10.59 -22.27 8.93
C PHE A 254 -11.30 -23.60 9.18
N ALA A 255 -12.49 -23.57 9.78
CA ALA A 255 -13.30 -24.77 10.00
C ALA A 255 -13.70 -25.44 8.68
N LEU A 256 -14.04 -24.68 7.64
CA LEU A 256 -14.28 -25.20 6.30
C LEU A 256 -13.06 -25.95 5.74
N GLU A 257 -11.84 -25.38 5.88
CA GLU A 257 -10.62 -26.06 5.45
C GLU A 257 -10.38 -27.37 6.21
N GLN A 258 -10.73 -27.41 7.50
CA GLN A 258 -10.64 -28.64 8.30
C GLN A 258 -11.65 -29.73 7.87
N LEU A 259 -12.81 -29.35 7.32
CA LEU A 259 -13.74 -30.32 6.74
C LEU A 259 -13.12 -31.11 5.59
N TYR A 260 -12.23 -30.48 4.82
CA TYR A 260 -11.52 -31.10 3.69
C TYR A 260 -10.17 -31.71 4.09
N ASN A 261 -9.50 -31.15 5.10
CA ASN A 261 -8.20 -31.62 5.57
C ASN A 261 -8.03 -31.37 7.07
N GLU A 262 -8.24 -32.42 7.86
CA GLU A 262 -8.14 -32.37 9.33
C GLU A 262 -6.76 -31.99 9.88
N SER A 263 -5.69 -32.12 9.06
CA SER A 263 -4.33 -31.77 9.47
C SER A 263 -4.05 -30.27 9.50
N ILE A 264 -4.94 -29.43 8.99
CA ILE A 264 -4.78 -27.96 9.01
C ILE A 264 -5.09 -27.46 10.42
N SER A 265 -4.11 -26.80 11.04
CA SER A 265 -4.20 -26.36 12.45
C SER A 265 -3.97 -24.87 12.66
N GLN A 266 -3.45 -24.13 11.65
CA GLN A 266 -2.97 -22.77 11.86
C GLN A 266 -3.11 -21.88 10.63
N ILE A 267 -3.22 -20.56 10.88
CA ILE A 267 -2.98 -19.51 9.91
C ILE A 267 -1.60 -18.90 10.20
N LYS A 268 -0.77 -18.74 9.16
CA LYS A 268 0.58 -18.16 9.25
C LYS A 268 0.59 -16.78 8.61
N CYS A 269 0.79 -15.75 9.40
CA CYS A 269 1.04 -14.40 8.90
C CYS A 269 2.48 -14.30 8.39
N LYS A 270 2.66 -14.25 7.07
CA LYS A 270 3.96 -14.04 6.43
C LYS A 270 4.16 -12.56 6.09
N VAL A 271 5.40 -12.08 6.18
CA VAL A 271 5.80 -10.71 5.79
C VAL A 271 5.46 -10.39 4.34
N VAL A 272 5.47 -11.43 3.49
CA VAL A 272 5.17 -11.34 2.05
C VAL A 272 4.31 -12.54 1.68
N GLY A 273 2.99 -12.33 1.71
CA GLY A 273 1.99 -13.13 1.02
C GLY A 273 1.87 -14.61 1.37
N GLY A 274 0.82 -14.96 2.06
CA GLY A 274 0.15 -16.23 1.90
C GLY A 274 0.07 -17.14 3.10
N ILE A 275 -1.15 -17.54 3.41
CA ILE A 275 -1.51 -18.64 4.31
C ILE A 275 -1.31 -19.95 3.55
N ALA A 276 -0.59 -20.91 4.16
CA ALA A 276 -0.46 -22.23 3.57
C ALA A 276 -1.79 -23.00 3.70
N GLY A 277 -2.32 -23.49 2.57
CA GLY A 277 -3.52 -24.34 2.55
C GLY A 277 -4.77 -23.73 1.94
N PHE A 278 -4.86 -22.40 1.85
CA PHE A 278 -6.02 -21.71 1.28
C PHE A 278 -5.82 -21.38 -0.21
N SER A 279 -6.92 -21.12 -0.92
CA SER A 279 -6.84 -20.55 -2.26
C SER A 279 -6.22 -19.16 -2.21
N ASN A 280 -5.49 -18.80 -3.25
CA ASN A 280 -4.84 -17.49 -3.33
C ASN A 280 -5.80 -16.31 -3.09
N GLU A 281 -7.07 -16.43 -3.46
CA GLU A 281 -8.08 -15.38 -3.34
C GLU A 281 -8.63 -15.25 -1.91
N ALA A 282 -9.06 -16.34 -1.27
CA ALA A 282 -9.59 -16.30 0.10
C ALA A 282 -8.53 -15.87 1.12
N THR A 283 -7.31 -16.39 1.00
CA THR A 283 -6.15 -15.96 1.79
C THR A 283 -5.91 -14.47 1.67
N HIS A 284 -5.93 -13.97 0.43
CA HIS A 284 -5.73 -12.56 0.16
C HIS A 284 -6.77 -11.68 0.87
N TRP A 285 -8.04 -12.07 0.83
CA TRP A 285 -9.11 -11.34 1.52
C TRP A 285 -8.96 -11.38 3.05
N MET A 286 -8.62 -12.52 3.62
CA MET A 286 -8.39 -12.64 5.08
C MET A 286 -7.23 -11.75 5.54
N GLU A 287 -6.10 -11.77 4.82
CA GLU A 287 -4.94 -10.93 5.12
C GLU A 287 -5.26 -9.44 4.94
N TRP A 288 -5.99 -9.08 3.87
CA TRP A 288 -6.43 -7.70 3.67
C TRP A 288 -7.31 -7.20 4.81
N GLN A 289 -8.27 -8.02 5.26
CA GLN A 289 -9.15 -7.69 6.38
C GLN A 289 -8.34 -7.50 7.67
N ALA A 290 -7.47 -8.43 8.02
CA ALA A 290 -6.66 -8.35 9.22
C ALA A 290 -5.69 -7.15 9.19
N ASN A 291 -5.00 -6.93 8.09
CA ASN A 291 -4.11 -5.78 7.89
C ASN A 291 -4.85 -4.43 7.93
N SER A 292 -6.10 -4.40 7.45
CA SER A 292 -6.91 -3.19 7.45
C SER A 292 -7.53 -2.89 8.82
N LEU A 293 -7.95 -3.92 9.56
CA LEU A 293 -8.64 -3.77 10.84
C LEU A 293 -7.67 -3.58 12.02
N ALA A 294 -6.53 -4.26 12.06
CA ALA A 294 -5.62 -4.18 13.19
C ALA A 294 -5.20 -2.74 13.55
N PRO A 295 -4.76 -1.88 12.61
CA PRO A 295 -4.45 -0.50 12.94
C PRO A 295 -5.69 0.33 13.32
N ARG A 296 -6.89 0.00 12.82
CA ARG A 296 -8.15 0.67 13.19
C ARG A 296 -8.61 0.32 14.59
N ILE A 297 -8.37 -0.92 15.01
CA ILE A 297 -8.61 -1.41 16.38
C ILE A 297 -7.65 -0.71 17.34
N GLN A 298 -6.36 -0.62 17.01
CA GLN A 298 -5.36 0.04 17.84
C GLN A 298 -5.57 1.55 17.95
N MET A 299 -6.15 2.17 16.92
CA MET A 299 -6.35 3.62 16.81
C MET A 299 -7.80 3.93 16.36
N PRO A 300 -8.83 3.78 17.21
CA PRO A 300 -10.22 4.06 16.85
C PRO A 300 -10.38 5.49 16.35
N LEU A 301 -11.05 5.67 15.20
CA LEU A 301 -11.03 6.93 14.43
C LEU A 301 -11.38 8.15 15.29
N LYS A 302 -12.49 8.12 16.03
CA LYS A 302 -12.93 9.25 16.86
C LYS A 302 -11.92 9.61 17.95
N MET A 303 -11.37 8.60 18.62
CA MET A 303 -10.42 8.79 19.72
C MET A 303 -9.06 9.21 19.20
N PHE A 304 -8.64 8.65 18.06
CA PHE A 304 -7.43 9.08 17.37
C PHE A 304 -7.51 10.54 16.93
N THR A 305 -8.59 10.94 16.25
CA THR A 305 -8.81 12.33 15.82
C THR A 305 -8.82 13.30 16.99
N ARG A 306 -9.47 12.94 18.11
CA ARG A 306 -9.48 13.74 19.33
C ARG A 306 -8.05 13.94 19.87
N LYS A 307 -7.27 12.87 19.98
CA LYS A 307 -5.87 12.93 20.45
C LYS A 307 -4.96 13.70 19.48
N ALA A 308 -5.10 13.47 18.19
CA ALA A 308 -4.37 14.22 17.17
C ALA A 308 -4.66 15.73 17.27
N SER A 309 -5.92 16.13 17.39
CA SER A 309 -6.29 17.53 17.54
C SER A 309 -5.74 18.17 18.82
N GLU A 310 -5.73 17.43 19.94
CA GLU A 310 -5.11 17.86 21.20
C GLU A 310 -3.61 18.16 21.03
N ILE A 311 -2.87 17.22 20.42
CA ILE A 311 -1.43 17.33 20.20
C ILE A 311 -1.12 18.46 19.21
N ILE A 312 -1.85 18.57 18.08
CA ILE A 312 -1.70 19.64 17.10
C ILE A 312 -1.87 21.02 17.74
N ASN A 313 -2.94 21.20 18.54
CA ASN A 313 -3.23 22.46 19.19
C ASN A 313 -2.12 22.84 20.21
N ARG A 314 -1.58 21.86 20.91
CA ARG A 314 -0.46 22.08 21.81
C ARG A 314 0.80 22.51 21.04
N TYR A 315 1.21 21.80 19.98
CA TYR A 315 2.37 22.17 19.17
C TYR A 315 2.22 23.55 18.52
N ARG A 316 1.04 23.89 17.99
CA ARG A 316 0.77 25.23 17.46
C ARG A 316 0.98 26.34 18.51
N LYS A 317 0.54 26.08 19.75
CA LYS A 317 0.71 27.03 20.87
C LYS A 317 2.17 27.14 21.31
N GLU A 318 2.88 26.03 21.38
CA GLU A 318 4.28 25.98 21.85
C GLU A 318 5.27 26.54 20.82
N THR A 319 5.07 26.24 19.54
CA THR A 319 6.00 26.62 18.47
C THR A 319 5.61 27.93 17.75
N GLY A 320 4.40 28.40 17.89
CA GLY A 320 3.84 29.51 17.11
C GLY A 320 3.50 29.16 15.65
N GLN A 321 3.82 27.93 15.22
CA GLN A 321 3.57 27.47 13.84
C GLN A 321 2.08 27.13 13.65
N GLN A 322 1.44 27.79 12.68
CA GLN A 322 0.02 27.56 12.36
C GLN A 322 -0.18 26.44 11.34
N GLU A 323 0.77 26.34 10.38
CA GLU A 323 0.71 25.34 9.32
C GLU A 323 1.03 23.93 9.84
N LEU A 324 0.07 23.01 9.67
CA LEU A 324 0.21 21.63 10.15
C LEU A 324 1.42 20.93 9.53
N CYS A 325 1.70 21.18 8.27
CA CYS A 325 2.85 20.63 7.56
C CYS A 325 4.18 20.86 8.32
N CYS A 326 4.35 22.01 8.94
CA CYS A 326 5.58 22.37 9.68
C CYS A 326 5.75 21.59 10.98
N ILE A 327 4.66 21.10 11.59
CA ILE A 327 4.66 20.37 12.86
C ILE A 327 4.22 18.91 12.71
N ILE A 328 3.96 18.44 11.49
CA ILE A 328 3.33 17.15 11.24
C ILE A 328 4.16 15.96 11.71
N GLN A 329 5.48 16.02 11.56
CA GLN A 329 6.37 14.92 11.97
C GLN A 329 6.37 14.70 13.50
N PRO A 330 6.61 15.69 14.35
CA PRO A 330 6.52 15.50 15.79
C PRO A 330 5.12 15.10 16.27
N VAL A 331 4.05 15.57 15.59
CA VAL A 331 2.68 15.14 15.89
C VAL A 331 2.50 13.64 15.61
N ILE A 332 2.97 13.16 14.45
CA ILE A 332 2.90 11.73 14.10
C ILE A 332 3.74 10.88 15.08
N GLU A 333 4.94 11.34 15.45
CA GLU A 333 5.80 10.63 16.41
C GLU A 333 5.14 10.49 17.77
N GLU A 334 4.56 11.55 18.28
CA GLU A 334 3.87 11.52 19.58
C GLU A 334 2.61 10.64 19.54
N LEU A 335 1.84 10.67 18.44
CA LEU A 335 0.71 9.77 18.24
C LEU A 335 1.16 8.31 18.20
N ALA A 336 2.26 8.02 17.51
CA ALA A 336 2.83 6.69 17.45
C ALA A 336 3.22 6.16 18.84
N VAL A 337 3.86 7.00 19.64
CA VAL A 337 4.22 6.68 21.04
C VAL A 337 2.97 6.52 21.90
N PHE A 338 2.01 7.43 21.80
CA PHE A 338 0.79 7.38 22.60
C PHE A 338 -0.04 6.12 22.37
N PHE A 339 -0.20 5.71 21.10
CA PHE A 339 -0.97 4.51 20.74
C PHE A 339 -0.15 3.22 20.69
N ASN A 340 1.15 3.28 20.98
CA ASN A 340 2.09 2.15 20.90
C ASN A 340 2.11 1.48 19.50
N VAL A 341 2.10 2.29 18.45
CA VAL A 341 2.11 1.85 17.05
C VAL A 341 3.36 2.35 16.33
N SER A 342 3.60 1.87 15.11
CA SER A 342 4.67 2.42 14.27
C SER A 342 4.36 3.84 13.76
N ARG A 343 5.40 4.65 13.49
CA ARG A 343 5.23 5.96 12.83
C ARG A 343 4.43 5.86 11.54
N LEU A 344 4.68 4.81 10.75
CA LEU A 344 3.95 4.59 9.51
C LEU A 344 2.46 4.36 9.78
N ALA A 345 2.11 3.52 10.75
CA ALA A 345 0.72 3.28 11.12
C ALA A 345 0.03 4.56 11.60
N ALA A 346 0.68 5.37 12.45
CA ALA A 346 0.17 6.65 12.89
C ALA A 346 -0.01 7.65 11.73
N LYS A 347 0.97 7.73 10.82
CA LYS A 347 0.89 8.55 9.60
C LYS A 347 -0.32 8.17 8.74
N LEU A 348 -0.51 6.88 8.48
CA LEU A 348 -1.63 6.40 7.68
C LEU A 348 -2.97 6.69 8.36
N ARG A 349 -3.00 6.55 9.67
CA ARG A 349 -4.20 6.86 10.45
C ARG A 349 -4.53 8.36 10.46
N MET A 350 -3.52 9.23 10.44
CA MET A 350 -3.72 10.68 10.23
C MET A 350 -4.42 10.96 8.89
N ILE A 351 -3.99 10.30 7.83
CA ILE A 351 -4.61 10.45 6.50
C ILE A 351 -6.05 9.93 6.51
N ASP A 352 -6.30 8.77 7.10
CA ASP A 352 -7.66 8.22 7.26
C ASP A 352 -8.56 9.15 8.09
N ALA A 353 -7.97 9.88 9.06
CA ALA A 353 -8.65 10.88 9.89
C ALA A 353 -8.84 12.24 9.17
N GLY A 354 -8.38 12.38 7.93
CA GLY A 354 -8.55 13.58 7.12
C GLY A 354 -7.45 14.62 7.22
N PHE A 355 -6.34 14.33 7.91
CA PHE A 355 -5.14 15.19 7.97
C PHE A 355 -4.25 14.89 6.76
N GLU A 356 -4.57 15.48 5.61
CA GLU A 356 -3.91 15.21 4.32
C GLU A 356 -2.43 15.61 4.30
N GLU A 357 -2.01 16.55 5.14
CA GLU A 357 -0.63 17.00 5.30
C GLU A 357 0.32 15.85 5.73
N ALA A 358 -0.23 14.82 6.36
CA ALA A 358 0.54 13.64 6.72
C ALA A 358 1.07 12.86 5.50
N ARG A 359 0.49 13.05 4.31
CA ARG A 359 0.96 12.38 3.09
C ARG A 359 2.42 12.71 2.77
N GLY A 360 2.79 13.98 2.84
CA GLY A 360 4.14 14.47 2.56
C GLY A 360 5.14 14.36 3.72
N ALA A 361 4.79 13.67 4.80
CA ALA A 361 5.67 13.49 5.96
C ALA A 361 6.41 12.14 5.92
N PHE A 362 7.63 12.08 6.47
CA PHE A 362 8.42 10.85 6.60
C PHE A 362 8.62 10.06 5.29
N ILE A 363 8.79 10.75 4.20
CA ILE A 363 9.18 10.14 2.92
C ILE A 363 10.70 9.97 2.93
N TYR A 364 11.18 8.74 2.74
CA TYR A 364 12.59 8.39 2.77
C TYR A 364 13.09 8.06 1.37
N ILE A 365 13.99 8.87 0.83
CA ILE A 365 14.51 8.77 -0.53
C ILE A 365 16.00 9.16 -0.52
N ASP A 366 16.83 8.46 -1.26
CA ASP A 366 18.26 8.74 -1.40
C ASP A 366 19.00 8.83 -0.04
N GLY A 367 18.68 7.92 0.90
CA GLY A 367 19.35 7.82 2.20
C GLY A 367 18.92 8.86 3.25
N LYS A 368 17.87 9.65 2.98
CA LYS A 368 17.41 10.69 3.91
C LYS A 368 15.91 10.90 3.89
N TYR A 369 15.38 11.46 4.97
CA TYR A 369 14.01 11.96 4.98
C TYR A 369 13.91 13.27 4.21
N VAL A 370 12.94 13.33 3.30
CA VAL A 370 12.55 14.56 2.62
C VAL A 370 11.87 15.51 3.63
N LYS A 371 12.13 16.81 3.54
CA LYS A 371 11.42 17.80 4.36
C LYS A 371 9.90 17.69 4.11
N PRO A 372 9.04 17.77 5.16
CA PRO A 372 7.60 17.68 5.00
C PRO A 372 7.04 18.67 3.98
N PHE A 373 6.09 18.21 3.20
CA PHE A 373 5.41 19.02 2.19
C PHE A 373 3.91 18.69 2.12
N THR A 374 3.15 19.54 1.49
CA THR A 374 1.72 19.34 1.26
C THR A 374 1.29 19.90 -0.10
N TYR A 375 0.12 19.51 -0.53
CA TYR A 375 -0.48 19.90 -1.81
C TYR A 375 -2.00 19.88 -1.71
N LYS A 376 -2.67 20.51 -2.65
CA LYS A 376 -4.12 20.53 -2.69
C LYS A 376 -4.68 19.12 -2.87
N LYS A 377 -5.67 18.76 -2.06
CA LYS A 377 -6.37 17.48 -2.16
C LYS A 377 -6.90 17.24 -3.57
N GLY A 378 -6.64 16.05 -4.11
CA GLY A 378 -7.12 15.62 -5.43
C GLY A 378 -6.20 15.99 -6.61
N THR A 379 -5.06 16.66 -6.38
CA THR A 379 -4.09 16.97 -7.43
C THR A 379 -3.18 15.81 -7.78
N LEU A 380 -3.00 14.83 -6.86
CA LEU A 380 -2.34 13.56 -7.11
C LEU A 380 -3.35 12.42 -7.08
N LYS A 381 -3.24 11.51 -8.02
CA LYS A 381 -3.92 10.21 -7.99
C LYS A 381 -3.22 9.28 -7.01
N ASP A 382 -3.88 8.18 -6.67
CA ASP A 382 -3.36 7.20 -5.69
C ASP A 382 -2.00 6.59 -6.11
N ASN A 383 -1.69 6.57 -7.41
CA ASN A 383 -0.45 6.05 -7.99
C ASN A 383 0.51 7.14 -8.47
N GLU A 384 0.36 8.37 -8.02
CA GLU A 384 1.23 9.50 -8.40
C GLU A 384 1.99 10.04 -7.19
N THR A 385 3.16 10.65 -7.46
CA THR A 385 4.03 11.27 -6.46
C THR A 385 4.71 12.52 -7.02
N TYR A 386 5.03 13.47 -6.15
CA TYR A 386 5.95 14.58 -6.47
C TYR A 386 7.41 14.24 -6.21
N SER A 387 7.67 13.25 -5.34
CA SER A 387 9.02 12.92 -4.89
C SER A 387 9.57 11.70 -5.61
N ILE A 388 10.78 11.81 -6.16
CA ILE A 388 11.50 10.71 -6.82
C ILE A 388 12.97 10.71 -6.46
N SER A 389 13.64 9.56 -6.61
CA SER A 389 15.08 9.48 -6.39
C SER A 389 15.86 10.22 -7.49
N ALA A 390 17.07 10.65 -7.17
CA ALA A 390 17.96 11.25 -8.18
C ALA A 390 18.23 10.30 -9.35
N LYS A 391 18.31 9.00 -9.07
CA LYS A 391 18.46 7.97 -10.10
C LYS A 391 17.25 7.91 -11.03
N ASP A 392 16.04 7.89 -10.45
CA ASP A 392 14.81 7.82 -11.23
C ASP A 392 14.59 9.11 -12.03
N ALA A 393 14.91 10.26 -11.44
CA ALA A 393 14.88 11.55 -12.13
C ALA A 393 15.72 11.52 -13.42
N ALA A 394 16.92 10.98 -13.33
CA ALA A 394 17.82 10.84 -14.47
C ALA A 394 17.30 9.89 -15.55
N ILE A 395 16.81 8.72 -15.12
CA ILE A 395 16.26 7.75 -16.05
C ILE A 395 15.09 8.37 -16.82
N GLN A 396 14.17 9.02 -16.09
CA GLN A 396 12.99 9.63 -16.71
C GLN A 396 13.35 10.75 -17.69
N GLU A 397 14.36 11.55 -17.38
CA GLU A 397 14.77 12.61 -18.29
C GLU A 397 15.43 12.09 -19.59
N VAL A 398 16.09 10.93 -19.52
CA VAL A 398 16.64 10.28 -20.72
C VAL A 398 15.54 9.65 -21.57
N ILE A 399 14.58 8.96 -20.95
CA ILE A 399 13.59 8.16 -21.68
C ILE A 399 12.31 8.94 -22.02
N ASN A 400 12.05 10.07 -21.35
CA ASN A 400 10.81 10.81 -21.53
C ASN A 400 11.03 12.15 -22.26
N PRO A 401 10.60 12.26 -23.54
CA PRO A 401 10.78 13.49 -24.32
C PRO A 401 10.09 14.73 -23.73
N LYS A 402 9.00 14.54 -22.97
CA LYS A 402 8.27 15.65 -22.32
C LYS A 402 9.11 16.28 -21.20
N LEU A 403 9.85 15.45 -20.46
CA LEU A 403 10.70 15.93 -19.38
C LEU A 403 11.96 16.64 -19.93
N GLN A 404 12.46 16.24 -21.09
CA GLN A 404 13.60 16.90 -21.76
C GLN A 404 13.32 18.38 -22.07
N ASN A 405 12.06 18.76 -22.24
CA ASN A 405 11.63 20.13 -22.45
C ASN A 405 11.39 20.92 -21.14
N ALA A 406 11.51 20.27 -19.99
CA ALA A 406 11.29 20.87 -18.67
C ALA A 406 12.53 21.62 -18.13
N LYS A 407 13.22 22.38 -18.99
CA LYS A 407 14.50 23.09 -18.71
C LYS A 407 14.45 24.05 -17.52
N HIS A 408 13.25 24.45 -17.14
CA HIS A 408 13.04 25.47 -16.10
C HIS A 408 12.78 24.87 -14.71
N TYR A 409 12.92 23.55 -14.56
CA TYR A 409 12.79 22.89 -13.28
C TYR A 409 14.16 22.53 -12.72
N LEU A 410 14.34 22.75 -11.42
CA LEU A 410 15.51 22.31 -10.65
C LEU A 410 15.14 21.06 -9.88
N PHE A 411 16.06 20.11 -9.81
CA PHE A 411 15.91 18.94 -8.94
C PHE A 411 16.42 19.28 -7.54
N ILE A 412 15.52 19.56 -6.59
CA ILE A 412 15.81 19.95 -5.21
C ILE A 412 15.04 19.02 -4.27
N ASP A 413 15.72 18.48 -3.24
CA ASP A 413 15.11 17.63 -2.20
C ASP A 413 14.21 16.52 -2.74
N SER A 414 14.69 15.82 -3.79
CA SER A 414 13.97 14.74 -4.45
C SER A 414 12.70 15.17 -5.25
N HIS A 415 12.62 16.44 -5.64
CA HIS A 415 11.52 17.01 -6.43
C HIS A 415 12.05 17.81 -7.61
N PHE A 416 11.33 17.78 -8.73
CA PHE A 416 11.51 18.77 -9.79
C PHE A 416 10.67 19.99 -9.47
N VAL A 417 11.31 21.09 -9.12
CA VAL A 417 10.69 22.33 -8.68
C VAL A 417 10.89 23.41 -9.73
N LEU A 418 9.85 24.15 -10.05
CA LEU A 418 9.92 25.28 -10.96
C LEU A 418 10.91 26.34 -10.44
N ASN A 419 11.95 26.65 -11.22
CA ASN A 419 12.99 27.61 -10.87
C ASN A 419 12.46 29.05 -10.92
N HIS A 420 11.82 29.48 -9.85
CA HIS A 420 11.28 30.83 -9.70
C HIS A 420 11.45 31.30 -8.25
N PRO A 421 11.76 32.58 -7.97
CA PRO A 421 12.01 33.09 -6.61
C PRO A 421 10.89 32.85 -5.60
N LYS A 422 9.65 32.65 -6.07
CA LYS A 422 8.51 32.28 -5.24
C LYS A 422 8.64 30.86 -4.67
N PHE A 423 9.31 29.94 -5.39
CA PHE A 423 9.38 28.52 -5.08
C PHE A 423 10.76 28.04 -4.66
N VAL A 424 11.80 28.76 -5.10
CA VAL A 424 13.19 28.45 -4.83
C VAL A 424 13.89 29.68 -4.23
N SER A 425 14.54 29.50 -3.09
CA SER A 425 15.40 30.48 -2.44
C SER A 425 16.81 29.92 -2.26
N GLU A 426 17.77 30.75 -1.96
CA GLU A 426 19.09 30.31 -1.56
C GLU A 426 19.14 30.24 -0.02
N ASN A 427 19.68 29.13 0.52
CA ASN A 427 19.95 29.00 1.94
C ASN A 427 21.21 29.80 2.35
N GLU A 428 21.61 29.74 3.63
CA GLU A 428 22.80 30.46 4.17
C GLU A 428 24.10 30.09 3.46
N ASP A 429 24.18 28.86 2.89
CA ASP A 429 25.33 28.38 2.13
C ASP A 429 25.24 28.75 0.63
N GLY A 430 24.23 29.51 0.24
CA GLY A 430 23.94 29.88 -1.16
C GLY A 430 23.46 28.71 -2.00
N MET A 431 22.89 27.65 -1.37
CA MET A 431 22.31 26.48 -2.05
C MET A 431 20.84 26.74 -2.31
N PRO A 432 20.34 26.38 -3.50
CA PRO A 432 18.91 26.46 -3.74
C PRO A 432 18.17 25.44 -2.85
N GLU A 433 17.16 25.94 -2.19
CA GLU A 433 16.21 25.15 -1.43
C GLU A 433 14.78 25.57 -1.76
N MET A 434 13.84 24.66 -1.50
CA MET A 434 12.42 24.98 -1.66
C MET A 434 11.98 25.97 -0.60
N THR A 435 11.28 27.03 -1.02
CA THR A 435 10.64 27.97 -0.09
C THR A 435 9.54 27.27 0.72
N ASP A 436 9.15 27.83 1.86
CA ASP A 436 8.00 27.35 2.62
C ASP A 436 6.72 27.38 1.78
N TYR A 437 6.58 28.41 0.92
CA TYR A 437 5.45 28.48 0.00
C TYR A 437 5.43 27.28 -0.97
N ALA A 438 6.56 26.89 -1.54
CA ALA A 438 6.64 25.75 -2.43
C ALA A 438 6.27 24.45 -1.70
N ARG A 439 6.80 24.23 -0.48
CA ARG A 439 6.47 23.05 0.33
C ARG A 439 5.00 22.94 0.71
N LEU A 440 4.33 24.07 0.90
CA LEU A 440 2.89 24.12 1.16
C LEU A 440 2.02 24.00 -0.08
N HIS A 441 2.60 24.12 -1.29
CA HIS A 441 1.87 24.17 -2.55
C HIS A 441 2.59 23.41 -3.67
N MET A 442 2.92 22.13 -3.42
CA MET A 442 3.65 21.30 -4.39
C MET A 442 2.93 21.20 -5.74
N ASP A 443 1.61 21.18 -5.70
CA ASP A 443 0.73 21.18 -6.87
C ASP A 443 0.93 22.37 -7.81
N LYS A 444 1.49 23.48 -7.31
CA LYS A 444 1.73 24.71 -8.11
C LYS A 444 3.12 24.77 -8.75
N CYS A 445 4.06 24.00 -8.24
CA CYS A 445 5.47 24.19 -8.62
C CYS A 445 6.26 22.91 -8.88
N CYS A 446 5.73 21.73 -8.55
CA CYS A 446 6.48 20.49 -8.70
C CYS A 446 5.90 19.60 -9.81
N LEU A 447 6.77 18.87 -10.51
CA LEU A 447 6.37 17.85 -11.47
C LEU A 447 5.91 16.58 -10.74
N SER A 448 4.83 15.97 -11.24
CA SER A 448 4.31 14.71 -10.73
C SER A 448 4.77 13.52 -11.58
N PHE A 449 4.86 12.37 -10.95
CA PHE A 449 5.31 11.13 -11.56
C PHE A 449 4.34 10.00 -11.19
N GLN A 450 4.03 9.16 -12.15
CA GLN A 450 3.28 7.94 -11.90
C GLN A 450 4.20 6.86 -11.34
N LEU A 451 3.72 6.18 -10.31
CA LEU A 451 4.35 5.00 -9.72
C LEU A 451 3.58 3.77 -10.14
N SER A 452 4.29 2.74 -10.61
CA SER A 452 3.77 1.39 -10.78
C SER A 452 4.68 0.39 -10.09
N ILE A 453 4.10 -0.67 -9.53
CA ILE A 453 4.85 -1.72 -8.84
C ILE A 453 5.11 -2.84 -9.84
N LYS A 454 6.37 -3.28 -9.95
CA LYS A 454 6.73 -4.47 -10.72
C LYS A 454 6.31 -5.72 -9.96
N GLY A 455 5.31 -6.43 -10.45
CA GLY A 455 4.83 -7.67 -9.89
C GLY A 455 3.36 -7.62 -9.41
N ASN A 456 2.75 -8.80 -9.24
CA ASN A 456 1.32 -8.99 -8.92
C ASN A 456 0.93 -8.63 -7.48
N TYR A 457 1.55 -7.64 -6.87
CA TYR A 457 1.28 -7.27 -5.49
C TYR A 457 0.34 -6.07 -5.40
N ASN A 458 -0.65 -6.28 -4.63
CA ASN A 458 -1.77 -5.55 -4.13
C ASN A 458 -1.75 -4.02 -4.28
N GLN A 459 -2.81 -3.50 -4.85
CA GLN A 459 -3.09 -2.10 -5.20
C GLN A 459 -3.00 -1.08 -4.04
N ASP A 460 -2.91 -1.50 -2.78
CA ASP A 460 -2.87 -0.61 -1.63
C ASP A 460 -1.50 0.05 -1.38
N TYR A 461 -0.44 -0.39 -2.07
CA TYR A 461 0.91 0.17 -1.97
C TYR A 461 1.16 1.39 -2.88
N HIS A 462 0.17 1.84 -3.65
CA HIS A 462 0.29 2.91 -4.64
C HIS A 462 0.23 4.33 -4.05
N ARG A 463 0.18 4.49 -2.75
CA ARG A 463 0.12 5.81 -2.14
C ARG A 463 1.51 6.36 -1.90
N GLU A 464 1.73 7.63 -2.27
CA GLU A 464 2.99 8.35 -2.05
C GLU A 464 3.55 8.17 -0.62
N CYS A 465 2.65 8.10 0.37
CA CYS A 465 3.00 7.98 1.78
C CYS A 465 3.63 6.64 2.19
N PHE A 466 3.59 5.59 1.35
CA PHE A 466 4.11 4.26 1.69
C PHE A 466 5.55 4.02 1.24
N LEU A 467 6.17 4.96 0.55
CA LEU A 467 7.37 4.66 -0.20
C LEU A 467 8.64 4.99 0.57
N ASN A 468 9.21 3.97 1.20
CA ASN A 468 10.65 3.89 1.36
C ASN A 468 11.24 3.37 0.04
N ARG A 469 11.97 4.22 -0.69
CA ARG A 469 12.49 3.93 -2.04
C ARG A 469 13.96 3.57 -2.05
N ASP A 470 14.56 3.35 -0.89
CA ASP A 470 15.96 2.97 -0.79
C ASP A 470 16.21 1.50 -1.13
N LYS A 471 17.46 1.19 -1.46
CA LYS A 471 17.93 -0.17 -1.69
C LYS A 471 17.58 -1.07 -0.50
N GLY A 472 16.96 -2.21 -0.77
CA GLY A 472 16.56 -3.21 0.24
C GLY A 472 15.08 -3.25 0.57
N THR A 473 14.26 -2.39 -0.05
CA THR A 473 12.81 -2.59 -0.03
C THR A 473 12.45 -3.74 -0.97
N PRO A 474 11.53 -4.64 -0.56
CA PRO A 474 11.15 -5.80 -1.38
C PRO A 474 10.29 -5.43 -2.60
N VAL A 475 10.14 -4.13 -2.90
CA VAL A 475 9.25 -3.64 -3.95
C VAL A 475 10.05 -2.83 -4.97
N ASP A 476 10.08 -3.29 -6.21
CA ASP A 476 10.58 -2.55 -7.36
C ASP A 476 9.49 -1.65 -7.93
N PHE A 477 9.81 -0.36 -8.10
CA PHE A 477 8.90 0.62 -8.71
C PHE A 477 9.33 0.97 -10.11
N ASP A 478 8.36 1.07 -11.02
CA ASP A 478 8.48 1.77 -12.28
C ASP A 478 7.94 3.19 -12.10
N ILE A 479 8.75 4.17 -12.48
CA ILE A 479 8.41 5.59 -12.39
C ILE A 479 8.28 6.15 -13.79
N THR A 480 7.17 6.82 -14.07
CA THR A 480 6.90 7.44 -15.37
C THR A 480 6.43 8.87 -15.17
N PHE A 481 7.04 9.81 -15.89
CA PHE A 481 6.59 11.20 -15.89
C PHE A 481 5.24 11.35 -16.61
N THR A 482 4.25 11.93 -15.93
CA THR A 482 2.89 12.08 -16.46
C THR A 482 2.69 13.35 -17.29
N GLY A 483 3.58 14.34 -17.14
CA GLY A 483 3.63 15.52 -18.00
C GLY A 483 2.82 16.71 -17.55
N GLU A 484 2.12 16.65 -16.41
CA GLU A 484 1.31 17.77 -15.98
C GLU A 484 1.33 17.99 -14.48
N ASN A 485 1.38 19.27 -14.10
CA ASN A 485 1.08 19.74 -12.75
C ASN A 485 -0.12 20.65 -12.76
N GLY A 486 -1.01 20.40 -11.79
CA GLY A 486 -2.25 21.11 -11.55
C GLY A 486 -2.22 22.62 -11.76
N GLU A 487 -3.34 23.19 -11.92
CA GLU A 487 -3.88 24.55 -11.78
C GLU A 487 -3.16 25.80 -12.38
N LEU A 488 -1.87 25.77 -12.71
CA LEU A 488 -1.33 26.88 -13.52
C LEU A 488 -1.71 26.62 -14.98
N ASP A 489 -2.52 27.51 -15.56
CA ASP A 489 -2.75 27.48 -17.00
C ASP A 489 -1.40 27.67 -17.73
N ASP A 490 -1.28 27.15 -18.94
CA ASP A 490 -0.04 27.22 -19.72
C ASP A 490 0.48 28.67 -19.91
N LYS A 491 -0.41 29.65 -19.93
CA LYS A 491 -0.02 31.06 -20.01
C LYS A 491 0.64 31.55 -18.73
N GLN A 492 0.14 31.16 -17.57
CA GLN A 492 0.75 31.52 -16.28
C GLN A 492 2.09 30.83 -16.09
N ARG A 493 2.23 29.56 -16.52
CA ARG A 493 3.52 28.84 -16.54
C ARG A 493 4.52 29.54 -17.46
N ILE A 494 4.11 29.89 -18.67
CA ILE A 494 4.95 30.60 -19.64
C ILE A 494 5.40 31.95 -19.10
N MET A 495 4.53 32.73 -18.44
CA MET A 495 4.90 34.00 -17.82
C MET A 495 5.92 33.84 -16.69
N LEU A 496 5.72 32.88 -15.80
CA LEU A 496 6.67 32.59 -14.70
C LEU A 496 8.04 32.11 -15.20
N LEU A 497 8.05 31.36 -16.30
CA LEU A 497 9.27 30.82 -16.92
C LEU A 497 10.00 31.83 -17.79
N LYS A 498 9.28 32.80 -18.32
CA LYS A 498 9.81 33.79 -19.28
C LYS A 498 10.93 34.64 -18.68
N ASP A 499 10.78 35.07 -17.43
CA ASP A 499 11.77 35.95 -16.78
C ASP A 499 13.08 35.16 -16.48
N ILE A 500 12.98 33.90 -16.09
CA ILE A 500 14.13 33.02 -15.83
C ILE A 500 14.84 32.65 -17.13
N ALA A 501 14.06 32.25 -18.15
CA ALA A 501 14.60 31.94 -19.46
C ALA A 501 15.32 33.13 -20.09
N ILE A 502 14.77 34.35 -19.92
CA ILE A 502 15.39 35.59 -20.42
C ILE A 502 16.72 35.84 -19.74
N GLU A 503 16.85 35.68 -18.44
CA GLU A 503 18.09 35.89 -17.71
C GLU A 503 19.17 34.87 -18.11
N GLU A 504 18.86 33.58 -18.14
CA GLU A 504 19.81 32.55 -18.57
C GLU A 504 20.23 32.74 -20.04
N GLU A 505 19.30 33.05 -20.92
CA GLU A 505 19.57 33.29 -22.33
C GLU A 505 20.40 34.56 -22.54
N GLN A 506 20.17 35.61 -21.74
CA GLN A 506 21.03 36.80 -21.71
C GLN A 506 22.45 36.47 -21.25
N VAL A 507 22.63 35.60 -20.24
CA VAL A 507 23.97 35.15 -19.84
C VAL A 507 24.61 34.31 -20.94
N LEU A 508 23.90 33.32 -21.50
CA LEU A 508 24.39 32.49 -22.59
C LEU A 508 24.79 33.29 -23.81
N SER A 509 24.03 34.31 -24.17
CA SER A 509 24.35 35.20 -25.32
C SER A 509 25.60 36.03 -25.13
N ARG A 510 26.02 36.30 -23.86
CA ARG A 510 27.26 37.00 -23.54
C ARG A 510 28.47 36.06 -23.47
N LEU A 511 28.26 34.74 -23.41
CA LEU A 511 29.35 33.76 -23.40
C LEU A 511 29.91 33.62 -24.81
N THR A 512 30.92 34.42 -25.09
CA THR A 512 31.68 34.38 -26.36
C THR A 512 32.58 33.12 -26.38
N GLY A 513 33.21 32.84 -27.53
CA GLY A 513 34.20 31.74 -27.64
C GLY A 513 35.48 31.94 -26.82
N ASP A 514 35.69 33.12 -26.20
CA ASP A 514 36.79 33.41 -25.30
C ASP A 514 36.48 32.85 -23.89
N CYS A 515 37.19 31.79 -23.53
CA CYS A 515 37.05 31.09 -22.24
C CYS A 515 37.29 32.03 -21.04
N THR A 516 38.28 32.92 -21.12
CA THR A 516 38.60 33.89 -20.06
C THR A 516 37.44 34.83 -19.80
N GLN A 517 36.84 35.36 -20.87
CA GLN A 517 35.71 36.28 -20.76
C GLN A 517 34.46 35.53 -20.28
N ALA A 518 34.20 34.33 -20.81
CA ALA A 518 33.06 33.51 -20.43
C ALA A 518 33.07 33.19 -18.92
N TRP A 519 34.21 32.75 -18.36
CA TRP A 519 34.34 32.50 -16.92
C TRP A 519 34.17 33.76 -16.07
N LYS A 520 34.75 34.88 -16.49
CA LYS A 520 34.59 36.16 -15.78
C LYS A 520 33.14 36.63 -15.74
N GLU A 521 32.40 36.52 -16.85
CA GLU A 521 30.97 36.86 -16.91
C GLU A 521 30.15 35.97 -15.99
N VAL A 522 30.39 34.66 -16.01
CA VAL A 522 29.64 33.70 -15.18
C VAL A 522 29.92 33.91 -13.69
N LEU A 523 31.19 34.07 -13.29
CA LEU A 523 31.54 34.32 -11.88
C LEU A 523 30.98 35.65 -11.41
N LYS A 524 30.96 36.68 -12.26
CA LYS A 524 30.34 37.99 -11.95
C LYS A 524 28.82 37.84 -11.79
N TRP A 525 28.16 37.11 -12.69
CA TRP A 525 26.73 36.82 -12.60
C TRP A 525 26.37 36.08 -11.31
N ARG A 526 27.15 35.06 -10.96
CA ARG A 526 26.95 34.29 -9.72
C ARG A 526 27.49 34.98 -8.47
N LYS A 527 28.16 36.13 -8.61
CA LYS A 527 28.81 36.89 -7.53
C LYS A 527 29.82 36.06 -6.72
N ILE A 528 30.55 35.18 -7.39
CA ILE A 528 31.51 34.26 -6.77
C ILE A 528 32.93 34.71 -7.11
N SER A 529 33.80 34.86 -6.08
CA SER A 529 35.22 35.09 -6.26
C SER A 529 35.99 33.80 -6.50
N ASN A 530 37.23 33.90 -7.04
CA ASN A 530 38.13 32.75 -7.16
C ASN A 530 38.43 32.10 -5.79
N ALA A 531 38.57 32.89 -4.73
CA ALA A 531 38.76 32.41 -3.38
C ALA A 531 37.56 31.58 -2.89
N GLU A 532 36.35 32.07 -3.11
CA GLU A 532 35.13 31.34 -2.77
C GLU A 532 34.95 30.06 -3.62
N LEU A 533 35.24 30.14 -4.91
CA LEU A 533 35.24 28.95 -5.78
C LEU A 533 36.30 27.92 -5.33
N SER A 534 37.48 28.37 -4.91
CA SER A 534 38.52 27.51 -4.33
C SER A 534 38.03 26.80 -3.07
N ARG A 535 37.38 27.52 -2.17
CA ARG A 535 36.80 26.97 -0.94
C ARG A 535 35.76 25.91 -1.22
N ARG A 536 34.86 26.17 -2.18
CA ARG A 536 33.78 25.23 -2.57
C ARG A 536 34.27 23.98 -3.28
N THR A 537 35.32 24.12 -4.09
CA THR A 537 35.80 23.03 -4.96
C THR A 537 37.01 22.28 -4.39
N GLY A 538 37.72 22.84 -3.44
CA GLY A 538 39.04 22.35 -3.00
C GLY A 538 40.16 22.49 -4.06
N ILE A 539 39.88 23.16 -5.20
CA ILE A 539 40.89 23.48 -6.23
C ILE A 539 41.61 24.76 -5.77
N THR A 540 42.95 24.80 -5.85
CA THR A 540 43.70 26.01 -5.42
C THR A 540 43.33 27.22 -6.31
N GLU A 541 43.28 28.41 -5.72
CA GLU A 541 43.00 29.66 -6.46
C GLU A 541 43.93 29.87 -7.65
N LYS A 542 45.20 29.45 -7.51
CA LYS A 542 46.21 29.51 -8.59
C LYS A 542 45.77 28.63 -9.77
N THR A 543 45.29 27.42 -9.51
CA THR A 543 44.82 26.49 -10.53
C THR A 543 43.56 27.03 -11.19
N ILE A 544 42.61 27.54 -10.42
CA ILE A 544 41.39 28.19 -10.94
C ILE A 544 41.76 29.36 -11.84
N GLY A 545 42.64 30.27 -11.37
CA GLY A 545 43.10 31.40 -12.16
C GLY A 545 43.82 31.01 -13.43
N ASN A 546 44.61 29.92 -13.42
CA ASN A 546 45.29 29.42 -14.61
C ASN A 546 44.28 28.84 -15.64
N ILE A 547 43.25 28.11 -15.20
CA ILE A 547 42.19 27.57 -16.10
C ILE A 547 41.40 28.73 -16.69
N ILE A 548 40.96 29.69 -15.87
CA ILE A 548 40.18 30.86 -16.32
C ILE A 548 40.97 31.69 -17.36
N ASN A 549 42.26 31.92 -17.11
CA ASN A 549 43.11 32.72 -17.99
C ASN A 549 43.83 31.91 -19.06
N GLN A 550 43.42 30.65 -19.29
CA GLN A 550 43.99 29.73 -20.32
C GLN A 550 45.52 29.56 -20.22
N LYS A 551 46.11 29.78 -19.01
CA LYS A 551 47.54 29.52 -18.77
C LYS A 551 47.87 28.05 -18.59
N SER A 552 46.88 27.23 -18.32
CA SER A 552 46.94 25.78 -18.38
C SER A 552 45.54 25.25 -18.81
N GLU A 553 45.54 24.14 -19.52
CA GLU A 553 44.28 23.54 -19.98
C GLU A 553 43.44 22.99 -18.83
N GLY A 554 44.06 22.74 -17.66
CA GLY A 554 43.40 22.04 -16.56
C GLY A 554 43.07 20.60 -16.95
N THR A 555 42.14 19.98 -16.24
CA THR A 555 41.52 18.69 -16.60
C THR A 555 40.03 18.87 -16.74
N LEU A 556 39.40 18.00 -17.55
CA LEU A 556 37.92 18.00 -17.65
C LEU A 556 37.26 17.93 -16.26
N ASN A 557 37.86 17.12 -15.37
CA ASN A 557 37.45 17.00 -13.97
C ASN A 557 37.43 18.37 -13.26
N ASN A 558 38.53 19.13 -13.36
CA ASN A 558 38.61 20.46 -12.74
C ASN A 558 37.56 21.43 -13.30
N VAL A 559 37.32 21.40 -14.61
CA VAL A 559 36.32 22.27 -15.25
C VAL A 559 34.92 21.90 -14.78
N VAL A 560 34.58 20.58 -14.74
CA VAL A 560 33.31 20.08 -14.19
C VAL A 560 33.15 20.50 -12.74
N LYS A 561 34.20 20.34 -11.93
CA LYS A 561 34.22 20.70 -10.52
C LYS A 561 34.02 22.22 -10.30
N MET A 562 34.62 23.05 -11.15
CA MET A 562 34.43 24.50 -11.12
C MET A 562 32.98 24.88 -11.48
N CYS A 563 32.38 24.25 -12.49
CA CYS A 563 30.99 24.48 -12.85
C CYS A 563 30.05 24.11 -11.69
N LEU A 564 30.28 22.97 -11.04
CA LEU A 564 29.52 22.51 -9.88
C LEU A 564 29.71 23.44 -8.67
N GLY A 565 30.94 23.85 -8.37
CA GLY A 565 31.23 24.80 -7.30
C GLY A 565 30.63 26.18 -7.51
N ALA A 566 30.52 26.62 -8.76
CA ALA A 566 29.83 27.85 -9.14
C ALA A 566 28.31 27.65 -9.31
N LYS A 567 27.78 26.44 -9.15
CA LYS A 567 26.36 26.07 -9.27
C LYS A 567 25.73 26.58 -10.55
N LEU A 568 26.34 26.24 -11.66
CA LEU A 568 25.94 26.72 -12.98
C LEU A 568 24.87 25.82 -13.58
N PRO A 569 23.81 26.39 -14.18
CA PRO A 569 22.87 25.65 -15.01
C PRO A 569 23.57 24.85 -16.10
N TYR A 570 22.96 23.74 -16.50
CA TYR A 570 23.55 22.78 -17.41
C TYR A 570 24.05 23.40 -18.72
N ASP A 571 23.22 24.22 -19.40
CA ASP A 571 23.57 24.82 -20.69
C ASP A 571 24.76 25.78 -20.58
N ILE A 572 24.84 26.56 -19.49
CA ILE A 572 26.00 27.42 -19.20
C ILE A 572 27.23 26.58 -18.90
N SER A 573 27.11 25.52 -18.09
CA SER A 573 28.21 24.60 -17.80
C SER A 573 28.75 23.92 -19.06
N MET A 574 27.87 23.47 -19.95
CA MET A 574 28.26 22.87 -21.23
C MET A 574 29.02 23.86 -22.10
N LYS A 575 28.56 25.12 -22.16
CA LYS A 575 29.25 26.16 -22.92
C LYS A 575 30.64 26.44 -22.38
N LEU A 576 30.82 26.46 -21.06
CA LEU A 576 32.14 26.63 -20.44
C LEU A 576 33.05 25.44 -20.68
N VAL A 577 32.54 24.20 -20.60
CA VAL A 577 33.30 22.99 -20.96
C VAL A 577 33.78 23.04 -22.40
N GLU A 578 32.90 23.43 -23.34
CA GLU A 578 33.26 23.60 -24.74
C GLU A 578 34.32 24.69 -24.96
N CYS A 579 34.19 25.84 -24.27
CA CYS A 579 35.16 26.93 -24.36
C CYS A 579 36.57 26.51 -23.91
N THR A 580 36.68 25.56 -22.96
CA THR A 580 37.98 25.03 -22.51
C THR A 580 38.57 23.96 -23.48
N GLY A 581 37.88 23.68 -24.58
CA GLY A 581 38.32 22.70 -25.60
C GLY A 581 37.96 21.24 -25.29
N TYR A 582 37.28 20.99 -24.16
CA TYR A 582 36.84 19.66 -23.79
C TYR A 582 35.52 19.27 -24.48
N LYS A 583 35.40 17.97 -24.79
CA LYS A 583 34.15 17.38 -25.30
C LYS A 583 33.85 16.09 -24.54
N PHE A 584 32.61 15.94 -24.15
CA PHE A 584 32.14 14.66 -23.56
C PHE A 584 32.03 13.59 -24.65
N LYS A 585 32.61 12.42 -24.38
CA LYS A 585 32.56 11.25 -25.29
C LYS A 585 31.29 10.47 -25.01
N PRO A 586 30.46 10.17 -26.03
CA PRO A 586 29.15 9.50 -25.82
C PRO A 586 29.22 8.11 -25.18
N ALA A 587 30.29 7.35 -25.49
CA ALA A 587 30.46 5.97 -25.00
C ALA A 587 31.35 5.85 -23.76
N ASN A 588 31.53 6.91 -23.01
CA ASN A 588 32.37 6.90 -21.81
C ASN A 588 31.49 7.12 -20.56
N ASP A 589 31.44 6.11 -19.70
CA ASP A 589 30.59 6.11 -18.50
C ASP A 589 30.91 7.27 -17.54
N THR A 590 32.19 7.59 -17.35
CA THR A 590 32.62 8.73 -16.53
C THR A 590 32.11 10.05 -17.09
N HIS A 591 32.19 10.25 -18.41
CA HIS A 591 31.70 11.46 -19.08
C HIS A 591 30.17 11.54 -19.03
N PHE A 592 29.48 10.39 -19.10
CA PHE A 592 28.04 10.34 -18.89
C PHE A 592 27.68 10.80 -17.48
N LEU A 593 28.38 10.28 -16.46
CA LEU A 593 28.14 10.67 -15.07
C LEU A 593 28.50 12.14 -14.78
N TYR A 594 29.54 12.69 -15.43
CA TYR A 594 29.83 14.12 -15.33
C TYR A 594 28.72 14.99 -15.92
N LYS A 595 28.19 14.62 -17.10
CA LYS A 595 26.99 15.29 -17.64
C LYS A 595 25.80 15.18 -16.69
N PHE A 596 25.64 14.00 -16.09
CA PHE A 596 24.59 13.75 -15.12
C PHE A 596 24.67 14.70 -13.93
N VAL A 597 25.82 14.78 -13.25
CA VAL A 597 25.96 15.64 -12.08
C VAL A 597 25.86 17.13 -12.42
N LEU A 598 26.38 17.54 -13.58
CA LEU A 598 26.21 18.92 -14.07
C LEU A 598 24.74 19.30 -14.32
N LYS A 599 23.92 18.34 -14.73
CA LYS A 599 22.53 18.59 -15.08
C LYS A 599 21.59 18.49 -13.90
N TYR A 600 21.80 17.49 -13.02
CA TYR A 600 20.87 17.12 -11.98
C TYR A 600 21.34 17.41 -10.56
N MET A 601 22.65 17.58 -10.36
CA MET A 601 23.22 17.70 -9.03
C MET A 601 24.04 18.99 -8.84
N TYR A 602 24.04 19.92 -9.84
CA TYR A 602 24.85 21.13 -9.75
C TYR A 602 24.47 22.05 -8.60
N THR A 603 23.29 21.87 -8.03
CA THR A 603 22.81 22.58 -6.85
C THR A 603 23.25 21.96 -5.53
N LYS A 604 23.76 20.71 -5.56
CA LYS A 604 24.21 19.94 -4.39
C LYS A 604 25.61 20.37 -3.92
N PRO A 605 25.97 20.15 -2.62
CA PRO A 605 27.35 20.24 -2.17
C PRO A 605 28.26 19.29 -2.95
N ILE A 606 29.49 19.69 -3.19
CA ILE A 606 30.45 18.87 -3.94
C ILE A 606 30.72 17.54 -3.23
N GLU A 607 30.69 17.53 -1.91
CA GLU A 607 30.85 16.34 -1.08
C GLU A 607 29.76 15.28 -1.37
N GLU A 608 28.50 15.70 -1.48
CA GLU A 608 27.39 14.79 -1.86
C GLU A 608 27.56 14.25 -3.28
N ILE A 609 28.02 15.11 -4.19
CA ILE A 609 28.29 14.71 -5.58
C ILE A 609 29.44 13.71 -5.65
N GLN A 610 30.48 13.90 -4.86
CA GLN A 610 31.61 12.98 -4.79
C GLN A 610 31.21 11.61 -4.23
N ILE A 611 30.40 11.58 -3.17
CA ILE A 611 29.85 10.34 -2.61
C ILE A 611 29.02 9.61 -3.67
N PHE A 612 28.18 10.33 -4.40
CA PHE A 612 27.39 9.75 -5.48
C PHE A 612 28.26 9.15 -6.58
N LEU A 613 29.28 9.88 -7.07
CA LEU A 613 30.20 9.40 -8.11
C LEU A 613 30.96 8.15 -7.65
N GLN A 614 31.44 8.11 -6.40
CA GLN A 614 32.09 6.94 -5.82
C GLN A 614 31.17 5.72 -5.79
N GLN A 615 29.92 5.89 -5.43
CA GLN A 615 28.92 4.82 -5.42
C GLN A 615 28.64 4.27 -6.83
N GLN A 616 28.87 5.08 -7.86
CA GLN A 616 28.73 4.66 -9.27
C GLN A 616 30.06 4.11 -9.85
N GLY A 617 31.11 3.97 -9.05
CA GLY A 617 32.40 3.40 -9.48
C GLY A 617 33.30 4.36 -10.25
N VAL A 618 32.99 5.66 -10.22
CA VAL A 618 33.83 6.69 -10.83
C VAL A 618 34.75 7.30 -9.78
N ALA A 619 36.03 7.47 -10.14
CA ALA A 619 36.98 8.17 -9.29
C ALA A 619 36.48 9.60 -8.99
N THR A 620 36.73 10.09 -7.78
CA THR A 620 36.33 11.42 -7.30
C THR A 620 36.69 12.54 -8.25
N LEU A 621 35.81 13.54 -8.35
CA LEU A 621 36.06 14.84 -8.97
C LEU A 621 37.29 15.50 -8.38
#